data_f92cef19117887a297b7ec689ff2e348
#
_entry.id   f92cef19117887a297b7ec689ff2e348
#
_cell.length_a   1.000
_cell.length_b   1.000
_cell.length_c   1.000
_cell.angle_alpha   90.00
_cell.angle_beta   90.00
_cell.angle_gamma   90.00
#
_symmetry.space_group_name_H-M   'P 1'
#
loop_
_entity.id
_entity.type
_entity.pdbx_description
1 polymer ?
#
loop_
_entity_poly.entity_id
_entity_poly.type
_entity_poly.pdbx_seq_one_letter_code
_entity_poly.pdbx_strand_id
1 'polypeptide(L)'
;MTHADATKKAKDAGQSIGIYYDDHFISVPTVSAVISDGNCVINGMKDYDEATSLATFIRVGAINLQLEELESNVVGAQLGGTALTNAVKAAIIGIILIMIFMIVLYGILGVVASIGLALYSMLTVLFIYWFEITLTLPGIAGIILGIGMAVDANVIVFARIREEIAGGKSVLAAVNEGYKKALSAILDGQVTTFIAALVLMVLGSGTVKGFAYTLMISIILSLFTALFIAKYLTRAFYGVGVRAEKFYGKAKKRKVIRFVQNRVKYFVISGVVILAGIGGMIYFGATSGNALNYSLDS
;
A
#
# COMPACT_ATOMS: atom_id res chain seq x y z
N MET A 1 -16.39 23.69 47.95
CA MET A 1 -15.93 22.86 49.08
C MET A 1 -14.44 22.76 48.92
N THR A 2 -13.64 23.19 49.89
CA THR A 2 -12.17 23.10 49.78
C THR A 2 -11.70 21.68 50.07
N HIS A 3 -10.49 21.30 49.64
CA HIS A 3 -9.91 20.00 49.96
C HIS A 3 -9.81 19.78 51.48
N ALA A 4 -9.53 20.82 52.25
CA ALA A 4 -9.50 20.78 53.70
C ALA A 4 -10.87 20.46 54.32
N ASP A 5 -11.97 21.03 53.81
CA ASP A 5 -13.32 20.74 54.27
C ASP A 5 -13.75 19.30 53.96
N ALA A 6 -13.39 18.82 52.75
CA ALA A 6 -13.72 17.46 52.33
C ALA A 6 -12.99 16.41 53.17
N THR A 7 -11.69 16.61 53.42
CA THR A 7 -10.86 15.72 54.22
C THR A 7 -11.22 15.74 55.70
N LYS A 8 -11.65 16.93 56.25
CA LYS A 8 -12.16 17.05 57.61
C LYS A 8 -13.43 16.24 57.78
N LYS A 9 -14.40 16.46 56.87
CA LYS A 9 -15.67 15.74 56.91
C LYS A 9 -15.52 14.25 56.78
N ALA A 10 -14.64 13.75 55.89
CA ALA A 10 -14.36 12.35 55.69
C ALA A 10 -13.70 11.73 56.91
N LYS A 11 -12.71 12.43 57.53
CA LYS A 11 -12.04 11.98 58.75
C LYS A 11 -13.03 11.85 59.93
N ASP A 12 -13.84 12.89 60.17
CA ASP A 12 -14.79 12.94 61.28
C ASP A 12 -15.88 11.85 61.12
N ALA A 13 -16.21 11.47 59.90
CA ALA A 13 -17.17 10.43 59.58
C ALA A 13 -16.55 9.02 59.41
N GLY A 14 -15.23 8.89 59.53
CA GLY A 14 -14.50 7.61 59.25
C GLY A 14 -14.65 7.12 57.82
N GLN A 15 -14.80 8.04 56.88
CA GLN A 15 -15.02 7.75 55.46
C GLN A 15 -13.74 7.81 54.63
N SER A 16 -13.78 7.17 53.47
CA SER A 16 -12.70 7.19 52.47
C SER A 16 -12.96 8.26 51.43
N ILE A 17 -11.90 8.74 50.79
CA ILE A 17 -12.00 9.63 49.61
C ILE A 17 -11.57 8.82 48.38
N GLY A 18 -12.46 8.71 47.40
CA GLY A 18 -12.16 8.01 46.16
C GLY A 18 -11.39 8.89 45.17
N ILE A 19 -10.32 8.34 44.59
CA ILE A 19 -9.66 8.89 43.43
C ILE A 19 -10.35 8.32 42.20
N TYR A 20 -11.06 9.18 41.47
CA TYR A 20 -11.91 8.82 40.34
C TYR A 20 -11.27 9.31 39.05
N TYR A 21 -11.13 8.42 38.07
CA TYR A 21 -10.56 8.73 36.76
C TYR A 21 -11.15 7.79 35.72
N ASP A 22 -11.51 8.32 34.57
CA ASP A 22 -12.05 7.58 33.42
C ASP A 22 -13.24 6.66 33.79
N ASP A 23 -14.25 7.26 34.44
CA ASP A 23 -15.50 6.62 34.89
C ASP A 23 -15.36 5.45 35.87
N HIS A 24 -14.20 5.28 36.51
CA HIS A 24 -13.99 4.26 37.55
C HIS A 24 -13.11 4.77 38.70
N PHE A 25 -13.25 4.13 39.89
CA PHE A 25 -12.39 4.42 41.02
C PHE A 25 -11.04 3.71 40.89
N ILE A 26 -9.95 4.49 40.87
CA ILE A 26 -8.59 3.94 40.81
C ILE A 26 -8.08 3.57 42.19
N SER A 27 -8.43 4.37 43.23
CA SER A 27 -8.09 4.09 44.61
C SER A 27 -9.08 4.75 45.55
N VAL A 28 -9.32 4.14 46.73
CA VAL A 28 -10.25 4.64 47.73
C VAL A 28 -9.58 4.64 49.11
N PRO A 29 -8.55 5.50 49.32
CA PRO A 29 -7.84 5.55 50.58
C PRO A 29 -8.68 6.12 51.72
N THR A 30 -8.48 5.57 52.92
CA THR A 30 -9.13 6.08 54.15
C THR A 30 -8.43 7.36 54.61
N VAL A 31 -9.19 8.37 55.01
CA VAL A 31 -8.66 9.65 55.46
C VAL A 31 -8.20 9.59 56.93
N SER A 32 -6.90 9.66 57.13
CA SER A 32 -6.28 9.65 58.46
C SER A 32 -6.01 11.05 59.05
N ALA A 33 -5.83 12.04 58.18
CA ALA A 33 -5.51 13.42 58.58
C ALA A 33 -6.27 14.46 57.72
N VAL A 34 -6.46 15.64 58.27
CA VAL A 34 -7.02 16.78 57.49
C VAL A 34 -5.92 17.38 56.68
N ILE A 35 -6.15 17.54 55.38
CA ILE A 35 -5.19 18.13 54.43
C ILE A 35 -5.45 19.64 54.33
N SER A 36 -4.70 20.44 55.07
CA SER A 36 -4.87 21.88 55.08
C SER A 36 -3.83 22.64 54.26
N ASP A 37 -2.70 22.03 53.96
CA ASP A 37 -1.57 22.60 53.25
C ASP A 37 -1.42 22.17 51.81
N GLY A 38 -2.37 21.35 51.32
CA GLY A 38 -2.37 20.85 49.97
C GLY A 38 -1.45 19.66 49.72
N ASN A 39 -0.68 19.20 50.71
CA ASN A 39 0.20 18.07 50.62
C ASN A 39 -0.45 16.83 51.22
N CYS A 40 -0.48 15.72 50.51
CA CYS A 40 -1.01 14.45 50.99
C CYS A 40 -0.07 13.30 50.65
N VAL A 41 -0.11 12.27 51.52
CA VAL A 41 0.60 11.02 51.28
C VAL A 41 -0.43 9.89 51.29
N ILE A 42 -0.40 9.07 50.27
CA ILE A 42 -1.28 7.88 50.17
C ILE A 42 -0.44 6.65 50.55
N ASN A 43 -0.83 5.98 51.61
CA ASN A 43 -0.14 4.80 52.13
C ASN A 43 -0.98 3.55 51.86
N GLY A 44 -0.36 2.37 51.94
CA GLY A 44 -1.05 1.09 51.84
C GLY A 44 -1.05 0.46 50.45
N MET A 45 -0.17 0.90 49.58
CA MET A 45 0.07 0.24 48.29
C MET A 45 0.76 -1.11 48.51
N LYS A 46 0.40 -2.11 47.69
CA LYS A 46 0.93 -3.48 47.83
C LYS A 46 2.39 -3.57 47.36
N ASP A 47 2.72 -2.84 46.30
CA ASP A 47 4.04 -2.85 45.70
C ASP A 47 4.39 -1.49 45.06
N TYR A 48 5.61 -1.40 44.51
CA TYR A 48 6.13 -0.22 43.82
C TYR A 48 5.38 0.08 42.51
N ASP A 49 4.92 -0.96 41.82
CA ASP A 49 4.23 -0.82 40.52
C ASP A 49 2.82 -0.22 40.72
N GLU A 50 2.10 -0.60 41.77
CA GLU A 50 0.82 -0.01 42.14
C GLU A 50 0.99 1.48 42.50
N ALA A 51 2.02 1.83 43.27
CA ALA A 51 2.30 3.21 43.62
C ALA A 51 2.67 4.07 42.42
N THR A 52 3.48 3.53 41.51
CA THR A 52 3.88 4.22 40.26
C THR A 52 2.70 4.41 39.32
N SER A 53 1.84 3.42 39.20
CA SER A 53 0.62 3.51 38.39
C SER A 53 -0.32 4.60 38.92
N LEU A 54 -0.58 4.61 40.25
CA LEU A 54 -1.42 5.64 40.87
C LEU A 54 -0.82 7.05 40.70
N ALA A 55 0.50 7.21 40.88
CA ALA A 55 1.17 8.49 40.65
C ALA A 55 1.06 8.95 39.20
N THR A 56 1.09 8.03 38.25
CA THR A 56 0.92 8.32 36.82
C THR A 56 -0.50 8.79 36.53
N PHE A 57 -1.53 8.12 37.05
CA PHE A 57 -2.92 8.54 36.88
C PHE A 57 -3.19 9.93 37.48
N ILE A 58 -2.63 10.22 38.64
CA ILE A 58 -2.75 11.54 39.27
C ILE A 58 -2.09 12.63 38.42
N ARG A 59 -0.90 12.35 37.86
CA ARG A 59 -0.19 13.28 36.96
C ARG A 59 -0.97 13.52 35.67
N VAL A 60 -1.51 12.48 35.05
CA VAL A 60 -2.31 12.59 33.82
C VAL A 60 -3.60 13.35 34.09
N GLY A 61 -4.29 13.05 35.21
CA GLY A 61 -5.53 13.77 35.60
C GLY A 61 -5.31 15.22 35.98
N ALA A 62 -4.08 15.63 36.34
CA ALA A 62 -3.72 17.03 36.61
C ALA A 62 -3.45 17.87 35.36
N ILE A 63 -3.37 17.23 34.17
CA ILE A 63 -3.16 17.92 32.89
C ILE A 63 -4.50 18.48 32.41
N ASN A 64 -4.69 19.78 32.49
CA ASN A 64 -5.88 20.52 32.00
C ASN A 64 -5.84 20.69 30.47
N LEU A 65 -5.58 19.61 29.72
CA LEU A 65 -5.62 19.59 28.25
C LEU A 65 -6.79 18.72 27.80
N GLN A 66 -7.67 19.31 27.01
CA GLN A 66 -8.63 18.51 26.25
C GLN A 66 -7.86 17.83 25.11
N LEU A 67 -7.73 16.50 25.20
CA LEU A 67 -7.18 15.71 24.12
C LEU A 67 -8.31 15.37 23.16
N GLU A 68 -8.21 15.84 21.93
CA GLU A 68 -9.08 15.44 20.83
C GLU A 68 -8.37 14.34 20.04
N GLU A 69 -9.01 13.18 19.94
CA GLU A 69 -8.48 12.06 19.16
C GLU A 69 -8.59 12.41 17.68
N LEU A 70 -7.46 12.69 17.02
CA LEU A 70 -7.43 13.06 15.61
C LEU A 70 -7.44 11.83 14.70
N GLU A 71 -6.89 10.71 15.13
CA GLU A 71 -6.86 9.46 14.38
C GLU A 71 -6.62 8.29 15.35
N SER A 72 -7.50 7.29 15.31
CA SER A 72 -7.35 6.03 16.05
C SER A 72 -7.41 4.85 15.08
N ASN A 73 -6.30 4.18 14.88
CA ASN A 73 -6.21 2.96 14.07
C ASN A 73 -5.89 1.76 14.96
N VAL A 74 -6.90 1.08 15.46
CA VAL A 74 -6.73 -0.16 16.22
C VAL A 74 -6.76 -1.36 15.26
N VAL A 75 -5.61 -1.80 14.80
CA VAL A 75 -5.49 -3.07 14.07
C VAL A 75 -5.09 -4.16 15.04
N GLY A 76 -6.01 -5.08 15.36
CA GLY A 76 -5.72 -6.22 16.19
C GLY A 76 -4.61 -7.09 15.56
N ALA A 77 -3.65 -7.56 16.38
CA ALA A 77 -2.51 -8.36 15.93
C ALA A 77 -2.92 -9.62 15.14
N GLN A 78 -4.08 -10.21 15.44
CA GLN A 78 -4.65 -11.35 14.69
C GLN A 78 -5.11 -10.95 13.28
N LEU A 79 -5.76 -9.79 13.12
CA LEU A 79 -6.20 -9.31 11.81
C LEU A 79 -5.00 -8.96 10.91
N GLY A 80 -3.95 -8.35 11.47
CA GLY A 80 -2.73 -8.06 10.74
C GLY A 80 -2.00 -9.31 10.25
N GLY A 81 -1.87 -10.34 11.09
CA GLY A 81 -1.20 -11.60 10.76
C GLY A 81 -1.92 -12.41 9.68
N THR A 82 -3.25 -12.51 9.75
CA THR A 82 -4.04 -13.22 8.73
C THR A 82 -4.06 -12.47 7.40
N ALA A 83 -4.16 -11.14 7.42
CA ALA A 83 -4.11 -10.32 6.22
C ALA A 83 -2.76 -10.43 5.50
N LEU A 84 -1.64 -10.38 6.23
CA LEU A 84 -0.30 -10.57 5.67
C LEU A 84 -0.15 -11.95 5.04
N THR A 85 -0.56 -13.01 5.75
CA THR A 85 -0.47 -14.38 5.23
C THR A 85 -1.28 -14.56 3.95
N ASN A 86 -2.49 -14.04 3.90
CA ASN A 86 -3.35 -14.11 2.72
C ASN A 86 -2.79 -13.28 1.56
N ALA A 87 -2.25 -12.10 1.84
CA ALA A 87 -1.61 -11.25 0.83
C ALA A 87 -0.36 -11.91 0.22
N VAL A 88 0.49 -12.55 1.04
CA VAL A 88 1.67 -13.29 0.54
C VAL A 88 1.23 -14.48 -0.33
N LYS A 89 0.22 -15.26 0.08
CA LYS A 89 -0.33 -16.34 -0.75
C LYS A 89 -0.87 -15.81 -2.08
N ALA A 90 -1.64 -14.74 -2.05
CA ALA A 90 -2.17 -14.11 -3.26
C ALA A 90 -1.05 -13.60 -4.19
N ALA A 91 0.00 -12.98 -3.64
CA ALA A 91 1.15 -12.50 -4.39
C ALA A 91 1.89 -13.67 -5.07
N ILE A 92 2.14 -14.77 -4.37
CA ILE A 92 2.80 -15.96 -4.94
C ILE A 92 1.97 -16.55 -6.08
N ILE A 93 0.66 -16.73 -5.88
CA ILE A 93 -0.24 -17.23 -6.92
C ILE A 93 -0.25 -16.27 -8.12
N GLY A 94 -0.34 -14.97 -7.88
CA GLY A 94 -0.30 -13.94 -8.91
C GLY A 94 0.98 -13.98 -9.73
N ILE A 95 2.15 -14.07 -9.08
CA ILE A 95 3.46 -14.18 -9.74
C ILE A 95 3.51 -15.42 -10.64
N ILE A 96 3.09 -16.59 -10.14
CA ILE A 96 3.09 -17.84 -10.91
C ILE A 96 2.17 -17.71 -12.14
N LEU A 97 0.96 -17.18 -11.98
CA LEU A 97 0.03 -16.97 -13.10
C LEU A 97 0.60 -16.01 -14.15
N ILE A 98 1.22 -14.90 -13.71
CA ILE A 98 1.87 -13.95 -14.60
C ILE A 98 3.05 -14.60 -15.34
N MET A 99 3.89 -15.38 -14.67
CA MET A 99 5.00 -16.09 -15.31
C MET A 99 4.51 -17.06 -16.39
N ILE A 100 3.50 -17.87 -16.09
CA ILE A 100 2.89 -18.80 -17.05
C ILE A 100 2.32 -18.01 -18.25
N PHE A 101 1.55 -16.97 -17.99
CA PHE A 101 0.98 -16.12 -19.01
C PHE A 101 2.06 -15.51 -19.94
N MET A 102 3.13 -14.97 -19.37
CA MET A 102 4.23 -14.40 -20.13
C MET A 102 4.96 -15.43 -20.98
N ILE A 103 5.23 -16.61 -20.45
CA ILE A 103 5.90 -17.68 -21.20
C ILE A 103 5.02 -18.15 -22.37
N VAL A 104 3.72 -18.34 -22.14
CA VAL A 104 2.80 -18.80 -23.19
C VAL A 104 2.65 -17.77 -24.31
N LEU A 105 2.57 -16.47 -23.96
CA LEU A 105 2.37 -15.42 -24.96
C LEU A 105 3.66 -14.97 -25.66
N TYR A 106 4.77 -14.90 -24.94
CA TYR A 106 6.01 -14.30 -25.43
C TYR A 106 7.15 -15.29 -25.67
N GLY A 107 6.98 -16.57 -25.34
CA GLY A 107 8.01 -17.60 -25.56
C GLY A 107 9.27 -17.29 -24.75
N ILE A 108 10.43 -17.24 -25.43
CA ILE A 108 11.71 -16.98 -24.75
C ILE A 108 11.77 -15.60 -24.07
N LEU A 109 11.15 -14.58 -24.66
CA LEU A 109 11.04 -13.26 -24.03
C LEU A 109 10.22 -13.36 -22.75
N GLY A 110 9.18 -14.22 -22.71
CA GLY A 110 8.41 -14.51 -21.51
C GLY A 110 9.24 -15.19 -20.42
N VAL A 111 10.17 -16.10 -20.77
CA VAL A 111 11.13 -16.69 -19.82
C VAL A 111 12.03 -15.61 -19.24
N VAL A 112 12.54 -14.70 -20.07
CA VAL A 112 13.36 -13.56 -19.62
C VAL A 112 12.57 -12.69 -18.65
N ALA A 113 11.30 -12.36 -18.97
CA ALA A 113 10.44 -11.60 -18.08
C ALA A 113 10.19 -12.32 -16.75
N SER A 114 10.00 -13.64 -16.78
CA SER A 114 9.79 -14.46 -15.58
C SER A 114 11.01 -14.44 -14.65
N ILE A 115 12.21 -14.55 -15.20
CA ILE A 115 13.46 -14.42 -14.44
C ILE A 115 13.59 -12.98 -13.90
N GLY A 116 13.31 -11.98 -14.73
CA GLY A 116 13.31 -10.57 -14.33
C GLY A 116 12.32 -10.30 -13.20
N LEU A 117 11.12 -10.89 -13.24
CA LEU A 117 10.09 -10.75 -12.21
C LEU A 117 10.50 -11.43 -10.89
N ALA A 118 11.15 -12.61 -10.96
CA ALA A 118 11.69 -13.27 -9.78
C ALA A 118 12.78 -12.42 -9.11
N LEU A 119 13.71 -11.87 -9.90
CA LEU A 119 14.73 -10.95 -9.39
C LEU A 119 14.14 -9.65 -8.83
N TYR A 120 13.15 -9.08 -9.51
CA TYR A 120 12.41 -7.93 -9.02
C TYR A 120 11.78 -8.19 -7.66
N SER A 121 11.09 -9.32 -7.51
CA SER A 121 10.44 -9.70 -6.24
C SER A 121 11.45 -9.87 -5.12
N MET A 122 12.59 -10.52 -5.40
CA MET A 122 13.69 -10.68 -4.45
C MET A 122 14.30 -9.34 -4.04
N LEU A 123 14.56 -8.46 -5.02
CA LEU A 123 15.10 -7.13 -4.75
C LEU A 123 14.09 -6.28 -3.95
N THR A 124 12.81 -6.35 -4.24
CA THR A 124 11.78 -5.61 -3.50
C THR A 124 11.78 -6.01 -2.03
N VAL A 125 11.80 -7.30 -1.71
CA VAL A 125 11.89 -7.78 -0.32
C VAL A 125 13.19 -7.31 0.34
N LEU A 126 14.32 -7.41 -0.37
CA LEU A 126 15.63 -6.96 0.14
C LEU A 126 15.63 -5.46 0.46
N PHE A 127 15.09 -4.62 -0.42
CA PHE A 127 15.03 -3.18 -0.21
C PHE A 127 14.08 -2.79 0.93
N ILE A 128 12.92 -3.44 1.06
CA ILE A 128 12.01 -3.23 2.18
C ILE A 128 12.70 -3.54 3.50
N TYR A 129 13.44 -4.65 3.57
CA TYR A 129 14.21 -5.04 4.74
C TYR A 129 15.34 -4.04 5.03
N TRP A 130 16.10 -3.62 4.03
CA TRP A 130 17.24 -2.72 4.19
C TRP A 130 16.86 -1.32 4.65
N PHE A 131 15.75 -0.80 4.13
CA PHE A 131 15.24 0.53 4.50
C PHE A 131 14.32 0.50 5.72
N GLU A 132 14.16 -0.66 6.37
CA GLU A 132 13.32 -0.83 7.57
C GLU A 132 11.88 -0.32 7.38
N ILE A 133 11.32 -0.51 6.17
CA ILE A 133 10.01 0.01 5.83
C ILE A 133 8.93 -0.78 6.55
N THR A 134 8.14 -0.10 7.37
CA THR A 134 7.00 -0.70 8.04
C THR A 134 5.93 -1.11 7.01
N LEU A 135 5.67 -2.42 6.93
CA LEU A 135 4.65 -2.96 6.03
C LEU A 135 3.25 -2.70 6.60
N THR A 136 2.56 -1.74 6.02
CA THR A 136 1.13 -1.49 6.26
C THR A 136 0.28 -2.32 5.30
N LEU A 137 -1.01 -2.55 5.59
CA LEU A 137 -1.92 -3.23 4.67
C LEU A 137 -1.95 -2.58 3.27
N PRO A 138 -2.09 -1.25 3.14
CA PRO A 138 -1.93 -0.58 1.85
C PRO A 138 -0.53 -0.74 1.25
N GLY A 139 0.52 -0.78 2.08
CA GLY A 139 1.89 -1.01 1.61
C GLY A 139 2.06 -2.37 0.93
N ILE A 140 1.43 -3.42 1.45
CA ILE A 140 1.40 -4.75 0.81
C ILE A 140 0.66 -4.67 -0.54
N ALA A 141 -0.45 -3.95 -0.62
CA ALA A 141 -1.14 -3.71 -1.88
C ALA A 141 -0.24 -2.97 -2.90
N GLY A 142 0.59 -2.02 -2.45
CA GLY A 142 1.59 -1.34 -3.27
C GLY A 142 2.63 -2.30 -3.87
N ILE A 143 3.10 -3.28 -3.09
CA ILE A 143 4.02 -4.33 -3.58
C ILE A 143 3.34 -5.18 -4.67
N ILE A 144 2.11 -5.64 -4.44
CA ILE A 144 1.35 -6.45 -5.39
C ILE A 144 1.11 -5.68 -6.69
N LEU A 145 0.74 -4.41 -6.58
CA LEU A 145 0.60 -3.52 -7.73
C LEU A 145 1.94 -3.37 -8.49
N GLY A 146 3.04 -3.21 -7.74
CA GLY A 146 4.39 -3.12 -8.29
C GLY A 146 4.80 -4.35 -9.11
N ILE A 147 4.39 -5.55 -8.69
CA ILE A 147 4.60 -6.81 -9.46
C ILE A 147 3.93 -6.70 -10.84
N GLY A 148 2.70 -6.20 -10.91
CA GLY A 148 2.01 -5.96 -12.19
C GLY A 148 2.76 -4.98 -13.07
N MET A 149 3.16 -3.83 -12.53
CA MET A 149 3.89 -2.78 -13.25
C MET A 149 5.28 -3.23 -13.72
N ALA A 150 5.95 -4.12 -12.98
CA ALA A 150 7.25 -4.65 -13.38
C ALA A 150 7.17 -5.48 -14.68
N VAL A 151 6.02 -6.11 -14.92
CA VAL A 151 5.76 -6.88 -16.14
C VAL A 151 5.37 -5.98 -17.31
N ASP A 152 4.62 -4.91 -17.07
CA ASP A 152 4.15 -4.00 -18.12
C ASP A 152 5.29 -3.38 -18.94
N ALA A 153 6.36 -2.96 -18.29
CA ALA A 153 7.55 -2.45 -18.97
C ALA A 153 8.15 -3.49 -19.93
N ASN A 154 8.22 -4.76 -19.51
CA ASN A 154 8.70 -5.86 -20.35
C ASN A 154 7.75 -6.13 -21.53
N VAL A 155 6.43 -6.09 -21.32
CA VAL A 155 5.41 -6.28 -22.37
C VAL A 155 5.56 -5.23 -23.46
N ILE A 156 5.76 -3.96 -23.09
CA ILE A 156 5.97 -2.86 -24.06
C ILE A 156 7.24 -3.10 -24.90
N VAL A 157 8.35 -3.47 -24.25
CA VAL A 157 9.61 -3.78 -24.95
C VAL A 157 9.42 -4.96 -25.91
N PHE A 158 8.81 -6.05 -25.42
CA PHE A 158 8.65 -7.26 -26.22
C PHE A 158 7.69 -7.07 -27.40
N ALA A 159 6.67 -6.23 -27.26
CA ALA A 159 5.83 -5.84 -28.39
C ALA A 159 6.64 -5.12 -29.47
N ARG A 160 7.53 -4.18 -29.08
CA ARG A 160 8.40 -3.47 -30.01
C ARG A 160 9.44 -4.39 -30.66
N ILE A 161 10.05 -5.30 -29.91
CA ILE A 161 10.98 -6.30 -30.48
C ILE A 161 10.27 -7.15 -31.54
N ARG A 162 9.05 -7.60 -31.29
CA ARG A 162 8.25 -8.37 -32.25
C ARG A 162 7.90 -7.58 -33.49
N GLU A 163 7.57 -6.30 -33.33
CA GLU A 163 7.31 -5.38 -34.47
C GLU A 163 8.57 -5.24 -35.35
N GLU A 164 9.73 -5.08 -34.76
CA GLU A 164 11.00 -4.97 -35.50
C GLU A 164 11.39 -6.27 -36.21
N ILE A 165 11.17 -7.45 -35.58
CA ILE A 165 11.35 -8.75 -36.21
C ILE A 165 10.38 -8.93 -37.40
N ALA A 166 9.13 -8.55 -37.23
CA ALA A 166 8.13 -8.61 -38.30
C ALA A 166 8.47 -7.64 -39.47
N GLY A 167 9.20 -6.57 -39.19
CA GLY A 167 9.76 -5.67 -40.16
C GLY A 167 10.99 -6.20 -40.92
N GLY A 168 11.43 -7.44 -40.63
CA GLY A 168 12.54 -8.09 -41.33
C GLY A 168 13.93 -7.84 -40.73
N LYS A 169 14.03 -7.26 -39.53
CA LYS A 169 15.31 -7.07 -38.85
C LYS A 169 15.76 -8.38 -38.19
N SER A 170 17.09 -8.57 -38.12
CA SER A 170 17.66 -9.68 -37.35
C SER A 170 17.28 -9.56 -35.87
N VAL A 171 17.19 -10.68 -35.16
CA VAL A 171 16.77 -10.72 -33.74
C VAL A 171 17.61 -9.77 -32.87
N LEU A 172 18.93 -9.74 -33.05
CA LEU A 172 19.80 -8.85 -32.26
C LEU A 172 19.53 -7.36 -32.53
N ALA A 173 19.34 -7.00 -33.81
CA ALA A 173 19.00 -5.65 -34.21
C ALA A 173 17.61 -5.27 -33.68
N ALA A 174 16.65 -6.16 -33.77
CA ALA A 174 15.29 -5.98 -33.25
C ALA A 174 15.25 -5.79 -31.73
N VAL A 175 16.07 -6.55 -30.97
CA VAL A 175 16.21 -6.36 -29.52
C VAL A 175 16.73 -4.95 -29.22
N ASN A 176 17.82 -4.53 -29.86
CA ASN A 176 18.41 -3.21 -29.61
C ASN A 176 17.44 -2.06 -29.94
N GLU A 177 16.79 -2.11 -31.10
CA GLU A 177 15.81 -1.10 -31.52
C GLU A 177 14.53 -1.15 -30.67
N GLY A 178 14.05 -2.34 -30.31
CA GLY A 178 12.86 -2.51 -29.47
C GLY A 178 13.03 -1.83 -28.12
N TYR A 179 14.18 -2.05 -27.46
CA TYR A 179 14.50 -1.36 -26.21
C TYR A 179 14.60 0.16 -26.38
N LYS A 180 15.25 0.62 -27.45
CA LYS A 180 15.40 2.05 -27.73
C LYS A 180 14.05 2.73 -27.96
N LYS A 181 13.18 2.11 -28.76
CA LYS A 181 11.84 2.66 -29.07
C LYS A 181 10.86 2.57 -27.90
N ALA A 182 11.00 1.56 -27.04
CA ALA A 182 10.14 1.37 -25.87
C ALA A 182 10.50 2.34 -24.72
N LEU A 183 11.77 2.80 -24.66
CA LEU A 183 12.30 3.54 -23.53
C LEU A 183 11.47 4.78 -23.17
N SER A 184 11.12 5.61 -24.16
CA SER A 184 10.32 6.82 -23.92
C SER A 184 8.95 6.48 -23.32
N ALA A 185 8.23 5.52 -23.92
CA ALA A 185 6.90 5.15 -23.44
C ALA A 185 6.93 4.56 -22.02
N ILE A 186 7.99 3.79 -21.69
CA ILE A 186 8.16 3.23 -20.35
C ILE A 186 8.45 4.34 -19.35
N LEU A 187 9.39 5.24 -19.67
CA LEU A 187 9.75 6.34 -18.77
C LEU A 187 8.56 7.27 -18.53
N ASP A 188 7.83 7.65 -19.58
CA ASP A 188 6.67 8.52 -19.48
C ASP A 188 5.60 7.92 -18.55
N GLY A 189 5.29 6.63 -18.68
CA GLY A 189 4.34 5.94 -17.83
C GLY A 189 4.82 5.80 -16.37
N GLN A 190 6.09 5.51 -16.16
CA GLN A 190 6.64 5.34 -14.81
C GLN A 190 6.85 6.67 -14.08
N VAL A 191 7.24 7.74 -14.80
CA VAL A 191 7.39 9.09 -14.21
C VAL A 191 6.05 9.61 -13.71
N THR A 192 4.96 9.44 -14.47
CA THR A 192 3.62 9.87 -14.01
C THR A 192 3.18 9.15 -12.76
N THR A 193 3.40 7.83 -12.69
CA THR A 193 3.08 7.04 -11.49
C THR A 193 3.99 7.41 -10.31
N PHE A 194 5.26 7.69 -10.58
CA PHE A 194 6.22 8.13 -9.56
C PHE A 194 5.82 9.49 -8.95
N ILE A 195 5.37 10.44 -9.78
CA ILE A 195 4.86 11.73 -9.31
C ILE A 195 3.63 11.52 -8.41
N ALA A 196 2.70 10.66 -8.80
CA ALA A 196 1.54 10.34 -7.97
C ALA A 196 1.94 9.72 -6.62
N ALA A 197 2.89 8.79 -6.61
CA ALA A 197 3.43 8.19 -5.39
C ALA A 197 4.15 9.22 -4.52
N LEU A 198 4.90 10.17 -5.12
CA LEU A 198 5.57 11.26 -4.41
C LEU A 198 4.55 12.18 -3.72
N VAL A 199 3.48 12.56 -4.41
CA VAL A 199 2.39 13.36 -3.83
C VAL A 199 1.75 12.63 -2.66
N LEU A 200 1.46 11.34 -2.79
CA LEU A 200 0.93 10.52 -1.69
C LEU A 200 1.92 10.40 -0.51
N MET A 201 3.22 10.37 -0.77
CA MET A 201 4.24 10.35 0.29
C MET A 201 4.27 11.67 1.07
N VAL A 202 4.13 12.81 0.39
CA VAL A 202 4.22 14.15 1.01
C VAL A 202 2.92 14.51 1.72
N LEU A 203 1.77 14.31 1.08
CA LEU A 203 0.46 14.72 1.57
C LEU A 203 -0.28 13.63 2.35
N GLY A 204 0.11 12.36 2.18
CA GLY A 204 -0.52 11.25 2.88
C GLY A 204 -0.22 11.21 4.37
N SER A 205 -1.10 10.61 5.15
CA SER A 205 -0.92 10.34 6.57
C SER A 205 -0.89 8.84 6.85
N GLY A 206 -0.36 8.45 8.01
CA GLY A 206 -0.43 7.09 8.54
C GLY A 206 -0.11 5.98 7.52
N THR A 207 -1.07 5.11 7.29
CA THR A 207 -0.93 3.92 6.44
C THR A 207 -0.74 4.24 4.94
N VAL A 208 -1.21 5.40 4.47
CA VAL A 208 -1.09 5.84 3.06
C VAL A 208 0.38 6.12 2.71
N LYS A 209 1.17 6.65 3.64
CA LYS A 209 2.62 6.82 3.44
C LYS A 209 3.33 5.48 3.19
N GLY A 210 2.94 4.42 3.93
CA GLY A 210 3.48 3.08 3.71
C GLY A 210 3.25 2.58 2.28
N PHE A 211 2.05 2.79 1.75
CA PHE A 211 1.74 2.51 0.34
C PHE A 211 2.63 3.31 -0.62
N ALA A 212 2.78 4.62 -0.39
CA ALA A 212 3.58 5.48 -1.25
C ALA A 212 5.05 5.05 -1.29
N TYR A 213 5.66 4.73 -0.15
CA TYR A 213 7.04 4.24 -0.09
C TYR A 213 7.24 2.93 -0.86
N THR A 214 6.38 1.94 -0.64
CA THR A 214 6.46 0.65 -1.34
C THR A 214 6.25 0.81 -2.84
N LEU A 215 5.33 1.69 -3.26
CA LEU A 215 5.07 1.99 -4.66
C LEU A 215 6.28 2.66 -5.33
N MET A 216 6.91 3.66 -4.70
CA MET A 216 8.10 4.33 -5.23
C MET A 216 9.27 3.36 -5.44
N ILE A 217 9.55 2.52 -4.44
CA ILE A 217 10.59 1.49 -4.55
C ILE A 217 10.26 0.52 -5.68
N SER A 218 9.02 0.08 -5.76
CA SER A 218 8.55 -0.82 -6.82
C SER A 218 8.77 -0.24 -8.22
N ILE A 219 8.50 1.05 -8.42
CA ILE A 219 8.71 1.73 -9.70
C ILE A 219 10.20 1.76 -10.06
N ILE A 220 11.07 2.15 -9.13
CA ILE A 220 12.51 2.22 -9.36
C ILE A 220 13.08 0.83 -9.70
N LEU A 221 12.71 -0.19 -8.93
CA LEU A 221 13.16 -1.55 -9.15
C LEU A 221 12.60 -2.16 -10.44
N SER A 222 11.35 -1.85 -10.81
CA SER A 222 10.76 -2.30 -12.06
C SER A 222 11.47 -1.72 -13.28
N LEU A 223 11.81 -0.44 -13.25
CA LEU A 223 12.62 0.20 -14.29
C LEU A 223 14.01 -0.45 -14.40
N PHE A 224 14.67 -0.65 -13.27
CA PHE A 224 15.99 -1.28 -13.25
C PHE A 224 15.94 -2.69 -13.83
N THR A 225 15.00 -3.53 -13.39
CA THR A 225 14.89 -4.91 -13.84
C THR A 225 14.49 -5.00 -15.31
N ALA A 226 13.56 -4.16 -15.77
CA ALA A 226 13.11 -4.18 -17.16
C ALA A 226 14.17 -3.64 -18.14
N LEU A 227 14.83 -2.53 -17.82
CA LEU A 227 15.74 -1.87 -18.76
C LEU A 227 17.16 -2.46 -18.74
N PHE A 228 17.62 -2.95 -17.59
CA PHE A 228 18.95 -3.52 -17.47
C PHE A 228 18.89 -5.04 -17.46
N ILE A 229 18.29 -5.67 -16.47
CA ILE A 229 18.35 -7.12 -16.29
C ILE A 229 17.71 -7.85 -17.48
N ALA A 230 16.48 -7.50 -17.85
CA ALA A 230 15.80 -8.17 -18.96
C ALA A 230 16.52 -7.96 -20.29
N LYS A 231 17.10 -6.79 -20.52
CA LYS A 231 17.91 -6.50 -21.72
C LYS A 231 19.16 -7.40 -21.80
N TYR A 232 19.92 -7.50 -20.70
CA TYR A 232 21.11 -8.35 -20.65
C TYR A 232 20.76 -9.83 -20.78
N LEU A 233 19.71 -10.27 -20.10
CA LEU A 233 19.22 -11.66 -20.22
C LEU A 233 18.79 -11.98 -21.66
N THR A 234 18.05 -11.09 -22.33
CA THR A 234 17.64 -11.29 -23.73
C THR A 234 18.85 -11.46 -24.64
N ARG A 235 19.89 -10.65 -24.46
CA ARG A 235 21.14 -10.77 -25.22
C ARG A 235 21.92 -12.03 -24.86
N ALA A 236 21.93 -12.44 -23.59
CA ALA A 236 22.60 -13.68 -23.16
C ALA A 236 21.93 -14.91 -23.80
N PHE A 237 20.59 -14.99 -23.82
CA PHE A 237 19.87 -16.06 -24.51
C PHE A 237 20.20 -16.12 -26.01
N TYR A 238 20.32 -14.96 -26.65
CA TYR A 238 20.76 -14.90 -28.05
C TYR A 238 22.20 -15.42 -28.21
N GLY A 239 23.12 -15.09 -27.30
CA GLY A 239 24.51 -15.55 -27.28
C GLY A 239 24.66 -17.06 -27.07
N VAL A 240 23.81 -17.65 -26.23
CA VAL A 240 23.79 -19.13 -25.96
C VAL A 240 23.26 -19.91 -27.17
N GLY A 241 22.78 -19.25 -28.23
CA GLY A 241 22.38 -19.92 -29.46
C GLY A 241 20.87 -19.89 -29.75
N VAL A 242 20.06 -19.27 -28.94
CA VAL A 242 18.61 -19.10 -29.21
C VAL A 242 18.44 -17.93 -30.20
N ARG A 243 18.74 -18.21 -31.50
CA ARG A 243 18.73 -17.17 -32.55
C ARG A 243 17.52 -17.21 -33.47
N ALA A 244 16.74 -18.30 -33.43
CA ALA A 244 15.62 -18.47 -34.35
C ALA A 244 14.46 -17.52 -33.97
N GLU A 245 13.99 -16.76 -34.93
CA GLU A 245 12.88 -15.78 -34.77
C GLU A 245 11.61 -16.38 -34.15
N LYS A 246 11.34 -17.66 -34.41
CA LYS A 246 10.19 -18.38 -33.87
C LYS A 246 10.11 -18.41 -32.34
N PHE A 247 11.26 -18.33 -31.65
CA PHE A 247 11.32 -18.32 -30.19
C PHE A 247 11.01 -16.95 -29.58
N TYR A 248 11.22 -15.89 -30.34
CA TYR A 248 10.91 -14.51 -29.94
C TYR A 248 9.45 -14.11 -30.22
N GLY A 249 8.70 -15.03 -30.85
CA GLY A 249 7.29 -14.89 -31.18
C GLY A 249 7.06 -14.16 -32.49
N LYS A 250 6.10 -14.65 -33.27
CA LYS A 250 5.69 -14.01 -34.52
C LYS A 250 4.67 -12.90 -34.19
N ALA A 251 4.88 -11.69 -34.72
CA ALA A 251 3.83 -10.68 -34.74
C ALA A 251 2.66 -11.24 -35.55
N LYS A 252 1.53 -11.54 -34.91
CA LYS A 252 0.31 -11.88 -35.64
C LYS A 252 -0.12 -10.69 -36.47
N LYS A 253 -0.24 -10.88 -37.80
CA LYS A 253 -0.92 -9.91 -38.65
C LYS A 253 -2.34 -9.74 -38.13
N ARG A 254 -2.60 -8.68 -37.37
CA ARG A 254 -3.95 -8.37 -36.87
C ARG A 254 -4.80 -7.86 -38.02
N LYS A 255 -6.07 -8.28 -38.12
CA LYS A 255 -7.04 -7.64 -39.00
C LYS A 255 -7.09 -6.15 -38.66
N VAL A 256 -6.93 -5.31 -39.68
CA VAL A 256 -7.03 -3.87 -39.50
C VAL A 256 -8.47 -3.54 -39.12
N ILE A 257 -8.68 -3.14 -37.89
CA ILE A 257 -9.98 -2.65 -37.42
C ILE A 257 -10.09 -1.20 -37.88
N ARG A 258 -11.09 -0.92 -38.71
CA ARG A 258 -11.32 0.43 -39.28
C ARG A 258 -12.00 1.34 -38.24
N PHE A 259 -11.28 1.73 -37.21
CA PHE A 259 -11.80 2.58 -36.11
C PHE A 259 -12.31 3.93 -36.63
N VAL A 260 -11.55 4.59 -37.48
CA VAL A 260 -11.89 5.92 -38.01
C VAL A 260 -13.16 5.89 -38.85
N GLN A 261 -13.39 4.81 -39.63
CA GLN A 261 -14.59 4.68 -40.45
C GLN A 261 -15.85 4.38 -39.60
N ASN A 262 -15.69 3.71 -38.46
CA ASN A 262 -16.78 3.36 -37.53
C ASN A 262 -16.80 4.30 -36.28
N ARG A 263 -16.18 5.47 -36.35
CA ARG A 263 -16.06 6.39 -35.22
C ARG A 263 -17.40 6.70 -34.54
N VAL A 264 -18.46 6.93 -35.30
CA VAL A 264 -19.77 7.26 -34.76
C VAL A 264 -20.32 6.13 -33.86
N LYS A 265 -20.14 4.85 -34.25
CA LYS A 265 -20.56 3.71 -33.43
C LYS A 265 -19.84 3.67 -32.07
N TYR A 266 -18.53 3.92 -32.09
CA TYR A 266 -17.74 3.94 -30.86
C TYR A 266 -18.08 5.12 -29.96
N PHE A 267 -18.31 6.32 -30.52
CA PHE A 267 -18.77 7.47 -29.76
C PHE A 267 -20.15 7.24 -29.14
N VAL A 268 -21.09 6.62 -29.86
CA VAL A 268 -22.41 6.29 -29.34
C VAL A 268 -22.30 5.28 -28.21
N ILE A 269 -21.52 4.21 -28.38
CA ILE A 269 -21.31 3.22 -27.29
C ILE A 269 -20.72 3.88 -26.06
N SER A 270 -19.67 4.69 -26.23
CA SER A 270 -19.04 5.42 -25.12
C SER A 270 -20.03 6.38 -24.44
N GLY A 271 -20.81 7.12 -25.22
CA GLY A 271 -21.84 8.02 -24.71
C GLY A 271 -22.91 7.29 -23.90
N VAL A 272 -23.38 6.15 -24.37
CA VAL A 272 -24.36 5.31 -23.64
C VAL A 272 -23.79 4.81 -22.31
N VAL A 273 -22.54 4.35 -22.30
CA VAL A 273 -21.89 3.88 -21.05
C VAL A 273 -21.73 5.01 -20.05
N ILE A 274 -21.30 6.20 -20.50
CA ILE A 274 -21.16 7.38 -19.63
C ILE A 274 -22.53 7.82 -19.08
N LEU A 275 -23.56 7.88 -19.94
CA LEU A 275 -24.92 8.26 -19.50
C LEU A 275 -25.50 7.22 -18.53
N ALA A 276 -25.26 5.93 -18.75
CA ALA A 276 -25.67 4.88 -17.82
C ALA A 276 -24.96 5.03 -16.45
N GLY A 277 -23.65 5.36 -16.45
CA GLY A 277 -22.90 5.62 -15.22
C GLY A 277 -23.45 6.82 -14.46
N ILE A 278 -23.65 7.95 -15.13
CA ILE A 278 -24.21 9.17 -14.53
C ILE A 278 -25.64 8.93 -14.05
N GLY A 279 -26.47 8.27 -14.87
CA GLY A 279 -27.85 7.92 -14.51
C GLY A 279 -27.91 7.01 -13.28
N GLY A 280 -27.00 6.02 -13.20
CA GLY A 280 -26.85 5.17 -12.02
C GLY A 280 -26.48 5.96 -10.76
N MET A 281 -25.52 6.88 -10.84
CA MET A 281 -25.15 7.74 -9.72
C MET A 281 -26.30 8.62 -9.24
N ILE A 282 -27.05 9.22 -10.17
CA ILE A 282 -28.23 10.05 -9.84
C ILE A 282 -29.33 9.19 -9.21
N TYR A 283 -29.61 8.02 -9.78
CA TYR A 283 -30.63 7.10 -9.26
C TYR A 283 -30.31 6.63 -7.84
N PHE A 284 -29.08 6.18 -7.59
CA PHE A 284 -28.64 5.77 -6.25
C PHE A 284 -28.58 6.93 -5.27
N GLY A 285 -28.15 8.11 -5.71
CA GLY A 285 -28.18 9.32 -4.89
C GLY A 285 -29.58 9.73 -4.45
N ALA A 286 -30.57 9.58 -5.35
CA ALA A 286 -31.96 9.93 -5.06
C ALA A 286 -32.68 8.86 -4.20
N THR A 287 -32.32 7.58 -4.34
CA THR A 287 -33.01 6.47 -3.64
C THR A 287 -32.36 6.11 -2.30
N SER A 288 -31.05 6.22 -2.18
CA SER A 288 -30.28 5.79 -0.99
C SER A 288 -29.70 6.95 -0.19
N GLY A 289 -29.95 8.20 -0.63
CA GLY A 289 -29.40 9.40 0.03
C GLY A 289 -27.91 9.64 -0.20
N ASN A 290 -27.16 8.61 -0.62
CA ASN A 290 -25.73 8.67 -0.94
C ASN A 290 -25.47 8.05 -2.30
N ALA A 291 -24.90 8.82 -3.23
CA ALA A 291 -24.52 8.33 -4.56
C ALA A 291 -23.38 7.29 -4.52
N LEU A 292 -22.63 7.26 -3.43
CA LEU A 292 -21.54 6.33 -3.15
C LEU A 292 -21.66 5.87 -1.69
N ASN A 293 -21.50 4.56 -1.45
CA ASN A 293 -21.35 4.04 -0.10
C ASN A 293 -19.93 4.39 0.38
N TYR A 294 -19.83 5.44 1.17
CA TYR A 294 -18.60 5.72 1.90
C TYR A 294 -18.57 4.77 3.10
N SER A 295 -17.54 3.96 3.21
CA SER A 295 -17.18 3.30 4.46
C SER A 295 -16.53 4.37 5.34
N LEU A 296 -17.35 5.20 5.95
CA LEU A 296 -16.96 5.99 7.10
C LEU A 296 -17.26 5.09 8.28
N ASP A 297 -16.27 4.35 8.72
CA ASP A 297 -16.27 3.78 10.06
C ASP A 297 -16.27 4.98 11.02
N SER A 298 -17.47 5.32 11.48
CA SER A 298 -17.71 6.26 12.55
C SER A 298 -17.32 5.63 13.87
#